data_6c190c342d5f8b9d4c326a9c616b7f51
#
_entry.id   6c190c342d5f8b9d4c326a9c616b7f51
#
_cell.length_a   1.000
_cell.length_b   1.000
_cell.length_c   1.000
_cell.angle_alpha   90.00
_cell.angle_beta   90.00
_cell.angle_gamma   90.00
#
_symmetry.space_group_name_H-M   'P 1'
#
loop_
_entity.id
_entity.type
_entity.pdbx_description
1 polymer ?
#
loop_
_entity_poly.entity_id
_entity_poly.type
_entity_poly.pdbx_seq_one_letter_code
_entity_poly.pdbx_strand_id
1 'polypeptide(L)'
;LVFGSLASGVVQLGDLSRLGPLAIRTFVLFFANMSIAVALGMVMMNAVRPGDTIESETKVRLVQEYGGAAAKHVERQSQHPDMNLQTIVDMFMPRNLVGSIAGTDRSMLGEVLPLILFAILLGAAAMSLEPTRRKSVQQGLETLTELMTGIVHFALRLAPYAVPAMIYSVVVKIGWDIFVALGVFVLGCLAVMILHLFVTMSIWLKLLSRHSPLAFWRKIRPVLITAFSTSSSNATLPTALAAAREDLGIRPTTAGFVLPLGTTMNMAGTALYEGCVVLFVAQVFGIDLSFGQQATLLLLAVFGAVAVAGVPGGSLPIIAGLLITFGIPAEGIGIILGVDRLLDMSRTVVNVGADLVTATVVDALEGDEIPS
;
A
#
# COMPACT_ATOMS: atom_id res chain seq x y z
N LEU A 1 1.32 -9.15 11.48
CA LEU A 1 0.21 -8.39 10.93
C LEU A 1 0.06 -8.68 9.44
N VAL A 2 1.07 -8.41 8.59
CA VAL A 2 1.08 -8.67 7.14
C VAL A 2 0.63 -10.11 6.82
N PHE A 3 1.25 -11.10 7.45
CA PHE A 3 0.93 -12.51 7.23
C PHE A 3 -0.52 -12.85 7.59
N GLY A 4 -0.99 -12.41 8.76
CA GLY A 4 -2.34 -12.73 9.24
C GLY A 4 -3.43 -12.08 8.39
N SER A 5 -3.27 -10.79 8.05
CA SER A 5 -4.26 -10.06 7.25
C SER A 5 -4.36 -10.60 5.82
N LEU A 6 -3.23 -10.87 5.18
CA LEU A 6 -3.21 -11.37 3.80
C LEU A 6 -3.73 -12.82 3.72
N ALA A 7 -3.27 -13.72 4.59
CA ALA A 7 -3.75 -15.09 4.62
C ALA A 7 -5.26 -15.16 4.91
N SER A 8 -5.76 -14.37 5.88
CA SER A 8 -7.20 -14.26 6.16
C SER A 8 -7.96 -13.74 4.93
N GLY A 9 -7.46 -12.69 4.27
CA GLY A 9 -8.06 -12.15 3.05
C GLY A 9 -8.21 -13.22 1.96
N VAL A 10 -7.17 -14.04 1.73
CA VAL A 10 -7.22 -15.13 0.75
C VAL A 10 -8.22 -16.22 1.18
N VAL A 11 -8.27 -16.60 2.46
CA VAL A 11 -9.25 -17.59 2.96
C VAL A 11 -10.69 -17.10 2.79
N GLN A 12 -10.94 -15.79 2.92
CA GLN A 12 -12.26 -15.18 2.71
C GLN A 12 -12.76 -15.27 1.27
N LEU A 13 -11.89 -15.49 0.28
CA LEU A 13 -12.28 -15.69 -1.12
C LEU A 13 -13.21 -16.88 -1.32
N GLY A 14 -13.23 -17.83 -0.39
CA GLY A 14 -14.12 -18.99 -0.46
C GLY A 14 -13.82 -19.92 -1.63
N ASP A 15 -14.88 -20.41 -2.28
CA ASP A 15 -14.74 -21.32 -3.42
C ASP A 15 -14.56 -20.52 -4.72
N LEU A 16 -13.30 -20.34 -5.15
CA LEU A 16 -12.94 -19.64 -6.39
C LEU A 16 -13.62 -20.26 -7.64
N SER A 17 -13.99 -21.53 -7.60
CA SER A 17 -14.65 -22.18 -8.71
C SER A 17 -16.06 -21.64 -8.98
N ARG A 18 -16.73 -21.12 -7.96
CA ARG A 18 -18.07 -20.51 -8.07
C ARG A 18 -18.02 -19.00 -8.36
N LEU A 19 -16.89 -18.36 -8.11
CA LEU A 19 -16.71 -16.91 -8.26
C LEU A 19 -15.81 -16.56 -9.47
N GLY A 20 -15.42 -17.55 -10.29
CA GLY A 20 -14.40 -17.47 -11.33
C GLY A 20 -14.27 -16.13 -12.06
N PRO A 21 -15.25 -15.74 -12.91
CA PRO A 21 -15.15 -14.48 -13.66
C PRO A 21 -15.12 -13.24 -12.75
N LEU A 22 -15.97 -13.18 -11.74
CA LEU A 22 -16.05 -12.08 -10.78
C LEU A 22 -14.72 -11.88 -10.03
N ALA A 23 -14.09 -12.97 -9.59
CA ALA A 23 -12.79 -12.91 -8.90
C ALA A 23 -11.69 -12.41 -9.84
N ILE A 24 -11.59 -12.98 -11.05
CA ILE A 24 -10.56 -12.58 -12.03
C ILE A 24 -10.70 -11.10 -12.39
N ARG A 25 -11.92 -10.63 -12.69
CA ARG A 25 -12.17 -9.21 -12.99
C ARG A 25 -11.78 -8.31 -11.84
N THR A 26 -12.15 -8.69 -10.61
CA THR A 26 -11.80 -7.93 -9.40
C THR A 26 -10.29 -7.81 -9.24
N PHE A 27 -9.54 -8.91 -9.33
CA PHE A 27 -8.09 -8.90 -9.21
C PHE A 27 -7.40 -8.09 -10.30
N VAL A 28 -7.80 -8.28 -11.56
CA VAL A 28 -7.24 -7.52 -12.69
C VAL A 28 -7.45 -6.03 -12.49
N LEU A 29 -8.64 -5.61 -12.05
CA LEU A 29 -8.92 -4.21 -11.78
C LEU A 29 -8.14 -3.68 -10.56
N PHE A 30 -7.99 -4.45 -9.49
CA PHE A 30 -7.19 -4.06 -8.33
C PHE A 30 -5.73 -3.81 -8.71
N PHE A 31 -5.09 -4.76 -9.40
CA PHE A 31 -3.70 -4.62 -9.81
C PHE A 31 -3.50 -3.50 -10.83
N ALA A 32 -4.40 -3.35 -11.80
CA ALA A 32 -4.36 -2.26 -12.76
C ALA A 32 -4.52 -0.89 -12.06
N ASN A 33 -5.47 -0.78 -11.11
CA ASN A 33 -5.69 0.42 -10.32
C ASN A 33 -4.44 0.82 -9.54
N MET A 34 -3.86 -0.10 -8.76
CA MET A 34 -2.66 0.14 -7.97
C MET A 34 -1.47 0.51 -8.86
N SER A 35 -1.28 -0.19 -9.99
CA SER A 35 -0.18 0.10 -10.93
C SER A 35 -0.28 1.51 -11.52
N ILE A 36 -1.48 1.93 -11.93
CA ILE A 36 -1.72 3.29 -12.43
C ILE A 36 -1.47 4.32 -11.31
N ALA A 37 -1.92 4.06 -10.09
CA ALA A 37 -1.73 4.93 -8.94
C ALA A 37 -0.24 5.15 -8.65
N VAL A 38 0.55 4.07 -8.56
CA VAL A 38 2.01 4.15 -8.35
C VAL A 38 2.68 4.90 -9.49
N ALA A 39 2.35 4.56 -10.75
CA ALA A 39 2.94 5.22 -11.92
C ALA A 39 2.70 6.73 -11.90
N LEU A 40 1.47 7.17 -11.58
CA LEU A 40 1.14 8.59 -11.45
C LEU A 40 1.95 9.27 -10.32
N GLY A 41 2.08 8.62 -9.17
CA GLY A 41 2.89 9.10 -8.06
C GLY A 41 4.36 9.26 -8.43
N MET A 42 4.92 8.25 -9.10
CA MET A 42 6.32 8.27 -9.56
C MET A 42 6.57 9.34 -10.62
N VAL A 43 5.65 9.49 -11.59
CA VAL A 43 5.74 10.56 -12.60
C VAL A 43 5.76 11.93 -11.92
N MET A 44 4.88 12.17 -10.96
CA MET A 44 4.85 13.42 -10.21
C MET A 44 6.16 13.64 -9.44
N MET A 45 6.68 12.65 -8.74
CA MET A 45 7.92 12.75 -7.98
C MET A 45 9.14 13.03 -8.88
N ASN A 46 9.20 12.41 -10.06
CA ASN A 46 10.25 12.67 -11.05
C ASN A 46 10.13 14.05 -11.71
N ALA A 47 8.90 14.55 -11.89
CA ALA A 47 8.67 15.86 -12.50
C ALA A 47 8.93 17.02 -11.54
N VAL A 48 8.48 16.88 -10.28
CA VAL A 48 8.54 17.95 -9.27
C VAL A 48 9.86 17.93 -8.49
N ARG A 49 10.43 16.75 -8.26
CA ARG A 49 11.69 16.50 -7.53
C ARG A 49 11.81 17.31 -6.23
N PRO A 50 10.88 17.16 -5.28
CA PRO A 50 10.86 17.98 -4.07
C PRO A 50 12.12 17.84 -3.19
N GLY A 51 12.78 16.67 -3.22
CA GLY A 51 14.04 16.45 -2.48
C GLY A 51 15.24 17.24 -3.05
N ASP A 52 15.15 17.75 -4.28
CA ASP A 52 16.23 18.53 -4.88
C ASP A 52 16.26 19.99 -4.39
N THR A 53 15.22 20.43 -3.67
CA THR A 53 15.24 21.74 -2.99
C THR A 53 16.22 21.80 -1.82
N ILE A 54 16.71 20.65 -1.36
CA ILE A 54 17.71 20.55 -0.28
C ILE A 54 19.11 20.82 -0.85
N GLU A 55 19.86 21.69 -0.19
CA GLU A 55 21.21 22.07 -0.61
C GLU A 55 22.15 20.87 -0.71
N SER A 56 23.01 20.86 -1.73
CA SER A 56 23.94 19.77 -2.03
C SER A 56 24.89 19.46 -0.85
N GLU A 57 25.32 20.49 -0.11
CA GLU A 57 26.18 20.31 1.07
C GLU A 57 25.45 19.51 2.18
N THR A 58 24.17 19.80 2.39
CA THR A 58 23.32 19.05 3.34
C THR A 58 23.14 17.62 2.90
N LYS A 59 22.92 17.34 1.59
CA LYS A 59 22.83 15.99 1.07
C LYS A 59 24.12 15.19 1.30
N VAL A 60 25.29 15.78 1.03
CA VAL A 60 26.59 15.13 1.28
C VAL A 60 26.77 14.79 2.75
N ARG A 61 26.42 15.73 3.66
CA ARG A 61 26.48 15.50 5.11
C ARG A 61 25.57 14.36 5.56
N LEU A 62 24.33 14.28 5.03
CA LEU A 62 23.38 13.19 5.32
C LEU A 62 23.93 11.84 4.86
N VAL A 63 24.50 11.79 3.66
CA VAL A 63 25.13 10.55 3.12
C VAL A 63 26.34 10.16 3.99
N GLN A 64 27.15 11.08 4.46
CA GLN A 64 28.28 10.77 5.36
C GLN A 64 27.81 10.26 6.74
N GLU A 65 26.75 10.82 7.29
CA GLU A 65 26.23 10.44 8.61
C GLU A 65 25.47 9.09 8.56
N TYR A 66 24.66 8.85 7.53
CA TYR A 66 23.79 7.68 7.42
C TYR A 66 24.25 6.69 6.33
N GLY A 67 25.06 7.12 5.39
CA GLY A 67 25.48 6.30 4.23
C GLY A 67 26.33 5.08 4.59
N GLY A 68 26.98 5.09 5.76
CA GLY A 68 27.74 3.91 6.22
C GLY A 68 26.88 2.66 6.46
N ALA A 69 25.62 2.84 6.84
CA ALA A 69 24.64 1.76 6.94
C ALA A 69 24.16 1.34 5.53
N ALA A 70 23.86 2.29 4.66
CA ALA A 70 23.42 2.06 3.29
C ALA A 70 24.54 1.45 2.44
N ALA A 71 25.79 1.90 2.54
CA ALA A 71 26.94 1.38 1.80
C ALA A 71 27.17 -0.12 2.07
N LYS A 72 27.05 -0.57 3.30
CA LYS A 72 27.15 -2.00 3.66
C LYS A 72 26.02 -2.84 3.03
N HIS A 73 24.84 -2.26 2.81
CA HIS A 73 23.75 -2.94 2.11
C HIS A 73 23.94 -2.93 0.60
N VAL A 74 24.37 -1.80 0.03
CA VAL A 74 24.70 -1.69 -1.41
C VAL A 74 25.85 -2.62 -1.78
N GLU A 75 26.88 -2.72 -0.95
CA GLU A 75 28.00 -3.62 -1.18
C GLU A 75 27.60 -5.11 -1.13
N ARG A 76 26.64 -5.46 -0.28
CA ARG A 76 26.02 -6.80 -0.30
C ARG A 76 25.09 -6.99 -1.50
N GLN A 77 24.44 -5.95 -1.98
CA GLN A 77 23.49 -5.99 -3.10
C GLN A 77 24.20 -5.88 -4.47
N SER A 78 25.35 -5.21 -4.57
CA SER A 78 26.17 -5.19 -5.79
C SER A 78 26.84 -6.55 -6.11
N GLN A 79 26.75 -7.50 -5.17
CA GLN A 79 27.07 -8.92 -5.41
C GLN A 79 25.87 -9.70 -5.98
N HIS A 80 24.69 -9.11 -6.13
CA HIS A 80 23.56 -9.75 -6.80
C HIS A 80 23.57 -9.40 -8.29
N PRO A 81 23.44 -10.41 -9.16
CA PRO A 81 23.47 -10.24 -10.61
C PRO A 81 22.32 -9.36 -11.09
N ASP A 82 22.52 -8.81 -12.29
CA ASP A 82 21.49 -8.08 -13.04
C ASP A 82 20.11 -8.72 -12.89
N MET A 83 19.05 -7.90 -12.82
CA MET A 83 17.68 -8.35 -12.68
C MET A 83 17.31 -9.32 -13.82
N ASN A 84 17.54 -10.59 -13.60
CA ASN A 84 17.07 -11.68 -14.45
C ASN A 84 15.86 -12.36 -13.79
N LEU A 85 15.15 -13.18 -14.54
CA LEU A 85 13.98 -13.90 -14.07
C LEU A 85 14.28 -14.71 -12.79
N GLN A 86 15.48 -15.24 -12.67
CA GLN A 86 15.93 -16.03 -11.53
C GLN A 86 16.05 -15.17 -10.26
N THR A 87 16.57 -13.96 -10.37
CA THR A 87 16.63 -13.00 -9.25
C THR A 87 15.23 -12.63 -8.76
N ILE A 88 14.27 -12.42 -9.69
CA ILE A 88 12.88 -12.15 -9.35
C ILE A 88 12.27 -13.36 -8.63
N VAL A 89 12.46 -14.57 -9.13
CA VAL A 89 11.97 -15.79 -8.49
C VAL A 89 12.59 -15.96 -7.10
N ASP A 90 13.89 -15.74 -6.94
CA ASP A 90 14.58 -15.83 -5.65
C ASP A 90 14.09 -14.79 -4.63
N MET A 91 13.62 -13.61 -5.07
CA MET A 91 13.00 -12.60 -4.21
C MET A 91 11.65 -13.06 -3.63
N PHE A 92 10.93 -13.93 -4.35
CA PHE A 92 9.64 -14.45 -3.91
C PHE A 92 9.73 -15.81 -3.21
N MET A 93 10.76 -16.61 -3.53
CA MET A 93 10.91 -17.96 -2.98
C MET A 93 11.57 -17.95 -1.60
N PRO A 94 10.85 -18.28 -0.53
CA PRO A 94 11.45 -18.31 0.80
C PRO A 94 12.41 -19.49 0.93
N ARG A 95 13.67 -19.20 1.18
CA ARG A 95 14.67 -20.24 1.52
C ARG A 95 14.38 -20.86 2.90
N ASN A 96 13.77 -20.08 3.79
CA ASN A 96 13.38 -20.52 5.12
C ASN A 96 12.12 -19.75 5.57
N LEU A 97 10.96 -20.40 5.55
CA LEU A 97 9.66 -19.82 5.93
C LEU A 97 9.63 -19.31 7.37
N VAL A 98 10.23 -20.06 8.30
CA VAL A 98 10.28 -19.64 9.71
C VAL A 98 11.26 -18.49 9.90
N GLY A 99 12.36 -18.49 9.16
CA GLY A 99 13.31 -17.39 9.10
C GLY A 99 12.68 -16.10 8.59
N SER A 100 11.82 -16.18 7.56
CA SER A 100 11.08 -15.03 7.01
C SER A 100 10.11 -14.41 8.04
N ILE A 101 9.55 -15.22 8.94
CA ILE A 101 8.68 -14.73 10.02
C ILE A 101 9.49 -14.20 11.21
N ALA A 102 10.57 -14.91 11.59
CA ALA A 102 11.36 -14.60 12.79
C ALA A 102 12.38 -13.48 12.58
N GLY A 103 12.77 -13.22 11.32
CA GLY A 103 13.89 -12.34 10.96
C GLY A 103 15.22 -12.89 11.46
N THR A 104 16.15 -13.15 10.56
CA THR A 104 17.48 -13.65 10.94
C THR A 104 18.44 -12.52 11.29
N ASP A 105 18.09 -11.28 10.93
CA ASP A 105 18.89 -10.08 11.24
C ASP A 105 17.96 -8.84 11.31
N ARG A 106 18.25 -7.87 12.18
CA ARG A 106 17.43 -6.63 12.33
C ARG A 106 17.35 -5.77 11.07
N SER A 107 18.16 -6.05 10.07
CA SER A 107 18.17 -5.38 8.77
C SER A 107 17.28 -6.05 7.71
N MET A 108 16.55 -7.11 8.04
CA MET A 108 15.86 -7.97 7.06
C MET A 108 14.39 -7.64 6.90
N LEU A 109 14.09 -6.50 6.30
CA LEU A 109 12.79 -6.31 5.65
C LEU A 109 12.76 -6.93 4.23
N GLY A 110 13.90 -7.43 3.73
CA GLY A 110 13.99 -8.14 2.45
C GLY A 110 13.25 -9.48 2.37
N GLU A 111 12.72 -9.98 3.48
CA GLU A 111 11.92 -11.21 3.54
C GLU A 111 10.41 -10.98 3.55
N VAL A 112 9.95 -9.75 3.34
CA VAL A 112 8.51 -9.45 3.29
C VAL A 112 7.84 -10.10 2.08
N LEU A 113 8.51 -10.13 0.92
CA LEU A 113 7.97 -10.75 -0.29
C LEU A 113 7.78 -12.27 -0.16
N PRO A 114 8.76 -13.05 0.34
CA PRO A 114 8.54 -14.46 0.68
C PRO A 114 7.41 -14.68 1.67
N LEU A 115 7.27 -13.80 2.67
CA LEU A 115 6.18 -13.85 3.64
C LEU A 115 4.82 -13.64 2.99
N ILE A 116 4.71 -12.69 2.04
CA ILE A 116 3.50 -12.44 1.24
C ILE A 116 3.12 -13.70 0.45
N LEU A 117 4.07 -14.26 -0.29
CA LEU A 117 3.83 -15.47 -1.08
C LEU A 117 3.37 -16.63 -0.19
N PHE A 118 4.03 -16.82 0.95
CA PHE A 118 3.64 -17.86 1.91
C PHE A 118 2.23 -17.63 2.47
N ALA A 119 1.86 -16.40 2.80
CA ALA A 119 0.52 -16.06 3.26
C ALA A 119 -0.55 -16.38 2.21
N ILE A 120 -0.26 -16.08 0.93
CA ILE A 120 -1.15 -16.41 -0.19
C ILE A 120 -1.29 -17.92 -0.35
N LEU A 121 -0.18 -18.67 -0.34
CA LEU A 121 -0.19 -20.12 -0.47
C LEU A 121 -0.91 -20.80 0.71
N LEU A 122 -0.70 -20.31 1.94
CA LEU A 122 -1.40 -20.82 3.12
C LEU A 122 -2.91 -20.55 3.03
N GLY A 123 -3.29 -19.33 2.64
CA GLY A 123 -4.69 -18.98 2.43
C GLY A 123 -5.34 -19.85 1.36
N ALA A 124 -4.66 -20.07 0.22
CA ALA A 124 -5.13 -20.93 -0.85
C ALA A 124 -5.25 -22.41 -0.40
N ALA A 125 -4.27 -22.91 0.35
CA ALA A 125 -4.36 -24.26 0.93
C ALA A 125 -5.51 -24.39 1.93
N ALA A 126 -5.76 -23.37 2.75
CA ALA A 126 -6.89 -23.36 3.69
C ALA A 126 -8.24 -23.40 2.99
N MET A 127 -8.36 -22.90 1.74
CA MET A 127 -9.60 -22.98 0.97
C MET A 127 -9.96 -24.42 0.58
N SER A 128 -8.99 -25.34 0.51
CA SER A 128 -9.24 -26.78 0.24
C SER A 128 -9.76 -27.55 1.46
N LEU A 129 -9.77 -26.93 2.64
CA LEU A 129 -10.28 -27.55 3.87
C LEU A 129 -11.81 -27.60 3.87
N GLU A 130 -12.36 -28.54 4.65
CA GLU A 130 -13.79 -28.59 4.96
C GLU A 130 -14.28 -27.24 5.55
N PRO A 131 -15.52 -26.81 5.27
CA PRO A 131 -16.04 -25.50 5.67
C PRO A 131 -15.84 -25.18 7.16
N THR A 132 -16.01 -26.16 8.06
CA THR A 132 -15.85 -25.97 9.49
C THR A 132 -14.39 -25.67 9.87
N ARG A 133 -13.45 -26.45 9.33
CA ARG A 133 -12.00 -26.26 9.57
C ARG A 133 -11.49 -24.95 8.94
N ARG A 134 -11.96 -24.65 7.71
CA ARG A 134 -11.63 -23.40 7.04
C ARG A 134 -12.05 -22.20 7.89
N LYS A 135 -13.27 -22.21 8.44
CA LYS A 135 -13.76 -21.16 9.33
C LYS A 135 -12.88 -21.00 10.59
N SER A 136 -12.44 -22.11 11.19
CA SER A 136 -11.54 -22.07 12.35
C SER A 136 -10.18 -21.47 12.02
N VAL A 137 -9.60 -21.79 10.85
CA VAL A 137 -8.35 -21.20 10.36
C VAL A 137 -8.53 -19.70 10.13
N GLN A 138 -9.62 -19.31 9.47
CA GLN A 138 -9.95 -17.90 9.22
C GLN A 138 -10.04 -17.12 10.54
N GLN A 139 -10.80 -17.61 11.51
CA GLN A 139 -10.95 -16.98 12.83
C GLN A 139 -9.61 -16.85 13.57
N GLY A 140 -8.76 -17.87 13.48
CA GLY A 140 -7.41 -17.83 14.05
C GLY A 140 -6.54 -16.74 13.43
N LEU A 141 -6.57 -16.60 12.11
CA LEU A 141 -5.83 -15.56 11.37
C LEU A 141 -6.37 -14.15 11.66
N GLU A 142 -7.69 -14.00 11.77
CA GLU A 142 -8.34 -12.74 12.16
C GLU A 142 -7.94 -12.33 13.57
N THR A 143 -8.02 -13.26 14.53
CA THR A 143 -7.59 -13.03 15.93
C THR A 143 -6.10 -12.65 16.00
N LEU A 144 -5.24 -13.32 15.23
CA LEU A 144 -3.82 -12.95 15.14
C LEU A 144 -3.64 -11.53 14.61
N THR A 145 -4.39 -11.16 13.58
CA THR A 145 -4.36 -9.82 12.99
C THR A 145 -4.82 -8.76 13.99
N GLU A 146 -5.88 -9.02 14.74
CA GLU A 146 -6.38 -8.13 15.79
C GLU A 146 -5.35 -7.94 16.91
N LEU A 147 -4.72 -9.02 17.39
CA LEU A 147 -3.66 -8.95 18.40
C LEU A 147 -2.48 -8.09 17.92
N MET A 148 -2.01 -8.31 16.68
CA MET A 148 -0.92 -7.54 16.10
C MET A 148 -1.31 -6.06 15.90
N THR A 149 -2.54 -5.80 15.50
CA THR A 149 -3.10 -4.43 15.39
C THR A 149 -3.13 -3.75 16.77
N GLY A 150 -3.50 -4.48 17.82
CA GLY A 150 -3.44 -3.99 19.20
C GLY A 150 -2.03 -3.55 19.61
N ILE A 151 -1.00 -4.32 19.24
CA ILE A 151 0.41 -3.98 19.51
C ILE A 151 0.78 -2.68 18.75
N VAL A 152 0.39 -2.56 17.48
CA VAL A 152 0.62 -1.33 16.69
C VAL A 152 -0.07 -0.13 17.32
N HIS A 153 -1.33 -0.26 17.72
CA HIS A 153 -2.05 0.81 18.41
C HIS A 153 -1.38 1.21 19.73
N PHE A 154 -0.83 0.25 20.47
CA PHE A 154 -0.05 0.57 21.67
C PHE A 154 1.20 1.37 21.33
N ALA A 155 1.95 0.97 20.32
CA ALA A 155 3.12 1.72 19.84
C ALA A 155 2.74 3.13 19.35
N LEU A 156 1.62 3.28 18.63
CA LEU A 156 1.13 4.58 18.13
C LEU A 156 0.72 5.55 19.25
N ARG A 157 0.45 5.08 20.49
CA ARG A 157 0.26 5.98 21.63
C ARG A 157 1.52 6.78 21.99
N LEU A 158 2.68 6.30 21.60
CA LEU A 158 3.95 7.03 21.77
C LEU A 158 4.18 8.07 20.65
N ALA A 159 3.45 8.01 19.55
CA ALA A 159 3.62 8.90 18.40
C ALA A 159 3.55 10.41 18.76
N PRO A 160 2.64 10.90 19.64
CA PRO A 160 2.60 12.31 20.00
C PRO A 160 3.91 12.84 20.63
N TYR A 161 4.71 11.96 21.21
CA TYR A 161 6.01 12.30 21.81
C TYR A 161 7.17 12.00 20.86
N ALA A 162 7.11 10.86 20.17
CA ALA A 162 8.16 10.42 19.26
C ALA A 162 8.25 11.30 18.00
N VAL A 163 7.09 11.64 17.40
CA VAL A 163 7.06 12.43 16.16
C VAL A 163 7.67 13.82 16.32
N PRO A 164 7.32 14.65 17.34
CA PRO A 164 7.99 15.93 17.56
C PRO A 164 9.50 15.79 17.79
N ALA A 165 9.94 14.77 18.54
CA ALA A 165 11.36 14.53 18.78
C ALA A 165 12.10 14.16 17.47
N MET A 166 11.49 13.35 16.61
CA MET A 166 12.06 13.01 15.30
C MET A 166 12.09 14.21 14.36
N ILE A 167 11.02 15.02 14.29
CA ILE A 167 11.00 16.26 13.51
C ILE A 167 12.10 17.21 14.00
N TYR A 168 12.23 17.40 15.31
CA TYR A 168 13.30 18.22 15.88
C TYR A 168 14.68 17.72 15.46
N SER A 169 14.93 16.41 15.55
CA SER A 169 16.20 15.81 15.12
C SER A 169 16.46 16.05 13.63
N VAL A 170 15.44 15.91 12.79
CA VAL A 170 15.53 16.13 11.33
C VAL A 170 15.82 17.61 11.04
N VAL A 171 15.12 18.53 11.68
CA VAL A 171 15.33 19.99 11.49
C VAL A 171 16.72 20.44 11.93
N VAL A 172 17.21 19.92 13.06
CA VAL A 172 18.58 20.23 13.53
C VAL A 172 19.65 19.72 12.56
N LYS A 173 19.39 18.58 11.90
CA LYS A 173 20.34 17.94 10.99
C LYS A 173 20.28 18.49 9.56
N ILE A 174 19.09 18.71 9.03
CA ILE A 174 18.87 19.11 7.63
C ILE A 174 18.70 20.63 7.51
N GLY A 175 18.17 21.30 8.53
CA GLY A 175 17.86 22.73 8.49
C GLY A 175 16.41 23.01 8.07
N TRP A 176 16.09 24.28 7.84
CA TRP A 176 14.73 24.73 7.49
C TRP A 176 14.29 24.34 6.09
N ASP A 177 15.19 24.04 5.17
CA ASP A 177 14.89 23.67 3.78
C ASP A 177 14.07 22.39 3.69
N ILE A 178 14.17 21.51 4.71
CA ILE A 178 13.35 20.31 4.80
C ILE A 178 11.85 20.63 4.83
N PHE A 179 11.43 21.74 5.43
CA PHE A 179 10.02 22.10 5.46
C PHE A 179 9.48 22.48 4.08
N VAL A 180 10.30 23.12 3.26
CA VAL A 180 9.94 23.45 1.88
C VAL A 180 9.83 22.15 1.07
N ALA A 181 10.82 21.27 1.17
CA ALA A 181 10.82 19.97 0.50
C ALA A 181 9.61 19.13 0.92
N LEU A 182 9.32 19.04 2.23
CA LEU A 182 8.14 18.33 2.75
C LEU A 182 6.83 18.97 2.32
N GLY A 183 6.76 20.30 2.29
CA GLY A 183 5.57 21.03 1.83
C GLY A 183 5.25 20.67 0.36
N VAL A 184 6.25 20.74 -0.51
CA VAL A 184 6.13 20.37 -1.92
C VAL A 184 5.79 18.89 -2.09
N PHE A 185 6.43 18.00 -1.30
CA PHE A 185 6.13 16.58 -1.27
C PHE A 185 4.67 16.30 -0.89
N VAL A 186 4.18 16.89 0.21
CA VAL A 186 2.80 16.70 0.69
C VAL A 186 1.79 17.20 -0.35
N LEU A 187 1.99 18.42 -0.86
CA LEU A 187 1.09 18.99 -1.87
C LEU A 187 1.08 18.16 -3.16
N GLY A 188 2.24 17.68 -3.60
CA GLY A 188 2.38 16.79 -4.74
C GLY A 188 1.64 15.47 -4.53
N CYS A 189 1.83 14.80 -3.37
CA CYS A 189 1.12 13.57 -3.03
C CYS A 189 -0.40 13.79 -3.01
N LEU A 190 -0.88 14.85 -2.35
CA LEU A 190 -2.31 15.15 -2.29
C LEU A 190 -2.88 15.44 -3.67
N ALA A 191 -2.17 16.21 -4.50
CA ALA A 191 -2.61 16.53 -5.86
C ALA A 191 -2.76 15.26 -6.71
N VAL A 192 -1.80 14.33 -6.64
CA VAL A 192 -1.87 13.06 -7.39
C VAL A 192 -2.93 12.12 -6.83
N MET A 193 -3.10 12.05 -5.51
CA MET A 193 -4.19 11.30 -4.88
C MET A 193 -5.57 11.80 -5.34
N ILE A 194 -5.76 13.13 -5.38
CA ILE A 194 -6.99 13.76 -5.88
C ILE A 194 -7.18 13.47 -7.37
N LEU A 195 -6.12 13.60 -8.17
CA LEU A 195 -6.15 13.30 -9.60
C LEU A 195 -6.52 11.84 -9.83
N HIS A 196 -5.85 10.91 -9.15
CA HIS A 196 -6.14 9.49 -9.30
C HIS A 196 -7.58 9.16 -8.92
N LEU A 197 -8.05 9.64 -7.75
CA LEU A 197 -9.40 9.35 -7.25
C LEU A 197 -10.47 9.97 -8.15
N PHE A 198 -10.38 11.28 -8.45
CA PHE A 198 -11.48 11.97 -9.12
C PHE A 198 -11.35 12.00 -10.66
N VAL A 199 -10.17 11.82 -11.22
CA VAL A 199 -10.00 11.76 -12.68
C VAL A 199 -9.87 10.32 -13.15
N THR A 200 -8.86 9.58 -12.71
CA THR A 200 -8.63 8.21 -13.20
C THR A 200 -9.83 7.30 -12.89
N MET A 201 -10.32 7.32 -11.65
CA MET A 201 -11.46 6.49 -11.26
C MET A 201 -12.77 6.95 -11.92
N SER A 202 -12.93 8.24 -12.21
CA SER A 202 -14.08 8.72 -13.00
C SER A 202 -14.04 8.25 -14.45
N ILE A 203 -12.84 8.15 -15.05
CA ILE A 203 -12.69 7.56 -16.37
C ILE A 203 -13.13 6.10 -16.36
N TRP A 204 -12.73 5.32 -15.36
CA TRP A 204 -13.16 3.92 -15.20
C TRP A 204 -14.67 3.80 -15.06
N LEU A 205 -15.30 4.61 -14.18
CA LEU A 205 -16.76 4.63 -14.04
C LEU A 205 -17.46 4.90 -15.36
N LYS A 206 -16.99 5.90 -16.10
CA LYS A 206 -17.63 6.30 -17.36
C LYS A 206 -17.44 5.28 -18.48
N LEU A 207 -16.25 4.69 -18.59
CA LEU A 207 -15.91 3.78 -19.68
C LEU A 207 -16.37 2.34 -19.43
N LEU A 208 -16.25 1.86 -18.17
CA LEU A 208 -16.44 0.44 -17.84
C LEU A 208 -17.81 0.16 -17.20
N SER A 209 -18.44 1.14 -16.54
CA SER A 209 -19.74 0.92 -15.89
C SER A 209 -20.85 1.82 -16.41
N ARG A 210 -20.55 2.78 -17.29
CA ARG A 210 -21.50 3.77 -17.82
C ARG A 210 -22.21 4.62 -16.76
N HIS A 211 -21.73 4.59 -15.51
CA HIS A 211 -22.25 5.42 -14.43
C HIS A 211 -21.80 6.88 -14.56
N SER A 212 -22.64 7.82 -14.11
CA SER A 212 -22.27 9.22 -14.02
C SER A 212 -21.28 9.44 -12.87
N PRO A 213 -20.03 9.87 -13.11
CA PRO A 213 -19.05 10.08 -12.05
C PRO A 213 -19.52 11.08 -11.00
N LEU A 214 -20.13 12.20 -11.42
CA LEU A 214 -20.58 13.23 -10.49
C LEU A 214 -21.67 12.73 -9.53
N ALA A 215 -22.62 11.95 -10.04
CA ALA A 215 -23.64 11.33 -9.22
C ALA A 215 -23.05 10.29 -8.25
N PHE A 216 -22.09 9.50 -8.73
CA PHE A 216 -21.39 8.52 -7.91
C PHE A 216 -20.65 9.17 -6.75
N TRP A 217 -19.77 10.15 -6.99
CA TRP A 217 -19.01 10.83 -5.94
C TRP A 217 -19.89 11.54 -4.92
N ARG A 218 -21.04 12.08 -5.35
CA ARG A 218 -22.02 12.70 -4.43
C ARG A 218 -22.63 11.67 -3.48
N LYS A 219 -22.96 10.47 -3.98
CA LYS A 219 -23.57 9.39 -3.19
C LYS A 219 -22.60 8.82 -2.15
N ILE A 220 -21.33 8.61 -2.50
CA ILE A 220 -20.34 8.01 -1.61
C ILE A 220 -19.62 9.02 -0.70
N ARG A 221 -19.95 10.31 -0.77
CA ARG A 221 -19.33 11.35 0.05
C ARG A 221 -19.27 11.01 1.55
N PRO A 222 -20.33 10.49 2.20
CA PRO A 222 -20.28 10.09 3.61
C PRO A 222 -19.23 9.01 3.88
N VAL A 223 -19.07 8.05 2.95
CA VAL A 223 -18.06 6.99 3.06
C VAL A 223 -16.65 7.58 3.01
N LEU A 224 -16.37 8.52 2.08
CA LEU A 224 -15.07 9.19 1.96
C LEU A 224 -14.74 9.99 3.22
N ILE A 225 -15.72 10.67 3.83
CA ILE A 225 -15.54 11.38 5.10
C ILE A 225 -15.20 10.39 6.23
N THR A 226 -15.88 9.25 6.30
CA THR A 226 -15.59 8.20 7.29
C THR A 226 -14.18 7.64 7.08
N ALA A 227 -13.76 7.36 5.84
CA ALA A 227 -12.44 6.90 5.50
C ALA A 227 -11.35 7.89 5.94
N PHE A 228 -11.54 9.18 5.65
CA PHE A 228 -10.63 10.24 6.07
C PHE A 228 -10.52 10.32 7.60
N SER A 229 -11.65 10.29 8.29
CA SER A 229 -11.69 10.44 9.75
C SER A 229 -11.08 9.25 10.50
N THR A 230 -11.29 8.03 9.99
CA THR A 230 -10.81 6.79 10.63
C THR A 230 -9.36 6.45 10.27
N SER A 231 -8.89 6.85 9.09
CA SER A 231 -7.63 6.37 8.48
C SER A 231 -7.56 4.84 8.43
N SER A 232 -8.71 4.16 8.30
CA SER A 232 -8.79 2.71 8.30
C SER A 232 -9.82 2.22 7.28
N SER A 233 -9.38 1.51 6.25
CA SER A 233 -10.27 0.88 5.27
C SER A 233 -11.16 -0.15 5.93
N ASN A 234 -10.64 -0.92 6.88
CA ASN A 234 -11.40 -1.93 7.64
C ASN A 234 -12.52 -1.29 8.49
N ALA A 235 -12.21 -0.20 9.20
CA ALA A 235 -13.21 0.51 10.00
C ALA A 235 -14.29 1.19 9.14
N THR A 236 -13.97 1.51 7.88
CA THR A 236 -14.91 2.14 6.93
C THR A 236 -15.77 1.11 6.19
N LEU A 237 -15.38 -0.17 6.18
CA LEU A 237 -16.05 -1.23 5.43
C LEU A 237 -17.58 -1.32 5.68
N PRO A 238 -18.10 -1.25 6.91
CA PRO A 238 -19.55 -1.30 7.13
C PRO A 238 -20.30 -0.16 6.42
N THR A 239 -19.75 1.06 6.46
CA THR A 239 -20.33 2.23 5.79
C THR A 239 -20.23 2.09 4.27
N ALA A 240 -19.13 1.53 3.75
CA ALA A 240 -18.96 1.27 2.32
C ALA A 240 -19.95 0.21 1.82
N LEU A 241 -20.17 -0.87 2.58
CA LEU A 241 -21.15 -1.92 2.24
C LEU A 241 -22.58 -1.39 2.22
N ALA A 242 -22.97 -0.54 3.18
CA ALA A 242 -24.27 0.11 3.20
C ALA A 242 -24.46 0.99 1.95
N ALA A 243 -23.54 1.91 1.69
CA ALA A 243 -23.59 2.79 0.53
C ALA A 243 -23.60 2.02 -0.81
N ALA A 244 -22.82 0.95 -0.92
CA ALA A 244 -22.80 0.11 -2.11
C ALA A 244 -24.19 -0.49 -2.41
N ARG A 245 -24.88 -1.00 -1.40
CA ARG A 245 -26.19 -1.65 -1.56
C ARG A 245 -27.34 -0.66 -1.67
N GLU A 246 -27.37 0.33 -0.80
CA GLU A 246 -28.51 1.24 -0.64
C GLU A 246 -28.46 2.42 -1.61
N ASP A 247 -27.29 3.03 -1.78
CA ASP A 247 -27.13 4.22 -2.60
C ASP A 247 -26.72 3.91 -4.04
N LEU A 248 -25.81 2.95 -4.24
CA LEU A 248 -25.29 2.60 -5.56
C LEU A 248 -26.08 1.49 -6.24
N GLY A 249 -26.82 0.67 -5.50
CA GLY A 249 -27.61 -0.44 -6.03
C GLY A 249 -26.78 -1.63 -6.49
N ILE A 250 -25.55 -1.78 -5.98
CA ILE A 250 -24.66 -2.90 -6.28
C ILE A 250 -25.22 -4.18 -5.67
N ARG A 251 -25.22 -5.27 -6.44
CA ARG A 251 -25.70 -6.57 -5.96
C ARG A 251 -25.00 -6.98 -4.66
N PRO A 252 -25.73 -7.53 -3.68
CA PRO A 252 -25.16 -7.96 -2.40
C PRO A 252 -23.99 -8.93 -2.54
N THR A 253 -24.02 -9.80 -3.56
CA THR A 253 -22.94 -10.76 -3.88
C THR A 253 -21.65 -10.04 -4.31
N THR A 254 -21.76 -9.08 -5.22
CA THR A 254 -20.64 -8.28 -5.71
C THR A 254 -20.08 -7.41 -4.60
N ALA A 255 -20.94 -6.64 -3.90
CA ALA A 255 -20.50 -5.79 -2.80
C ALA A 255 -19.85 -6.59 -1.66
N GLY A 256 -20.47 -7.74 -1.30
CA GLY A 256 -19.98 -8.62 -0.23
C GLY A 256 -18.68 -9.36 -0.58
N PHE A 257 -18.31 -9.45 -1.86
CA PHE A 257 -17.03 -10.01 -2.30
C PHE A 257 -15.96 -8.92 -2.50
N VAL A 258 -16.26 -7.91 -3.32
CA VAL A 258 -15.26 -6.93 -3.77
C VAL A 258 -14.82 -6.02 -2.63
N LEU A 259 -15.74 -5.51 -1.81
CA LEU A 259 -15.38 -4.52 -0.78
C LEU A 259 -14.55 -5.09 0.38
N PRO A 260 -14.90 -6.24 0.99
CA PRO A 260 -14.04 -6.82 2.03
C PRO A 260 -12.66 -7.18 1.49
N LEU A 261 -12.58 -7.68 0.25
CA LEU A 261 -11.32 -7.99 -0.41
C LEU A 261 -10.50 -6.73 -0.68
N GLY A 262 -11.16 -5.66 -1.15
CA GLY A 262 -10.55 -4.37 -1.44
C GLY A 262 -9.87 -3.74 -0.23
N THR A 263 -10.47 -3.84 0.96
CA THR A 263 -9.87 -3.30 2.20
C THR A 263 -8.49 -3.85 2.53
N THR A 264 -8.11 -4.97 1.93
CA THR A 264 -6.80 -5.62 2.13
C THR A 264 -5.97 -5.67 0.85
N MET A 265 -6.57 -5.82 -0.32
CA MET A 265 -5.85 -6.11 -1.57
C MET A 265 -5.88 -4.97 -2.60
N ASN A 266 -6.66 -3.91 -2.41
CA ASN A 266 -6.73 -2.76 -3.33
C ASN A 266 -6.30 -1.46 -2.65
N MET A 267 -5.09 -1.44 -2.17
CA MET A 267 -4.50 -0.31 -1.43
C MET A 267 -3.85 0.72 -2.37
N ALA A 268 -4.62 1.24 -3.35
CA ALA A 268 -4.09 2.12 -4.40
C ALA A 268 -3.45 3.42 -3.86
N GLY A 269 -4.07 4.06 -2.87
CA GLY A 269 -3.51 5.24 -2.22
C GLY A 269 -2.23 4.93 -1.44
N THR A 270 -2.15 3.74 -0.83
CA THR A 270 -0.97 3.26 -0.12
C THR A 270 0.17 2.96 -1.09
N ALA A 271 -0.10 2.23 -2.17
CA ALA A 271 0.88 1.91 -3.21
C ALA A 271 1.46 3.19 -3.84
N LEU A 272 0.60 4.15 -4.22
CA LEU A 272 1.00 5.47 -4.72
C LEU A 272 1.94 6.17 -3.72
N TYR A 273 1.57 6.20 -2.46
CA TYR A 273 2.35 6.83 -1.41
C TYR A 273 3.71 6.16 -1.19
N GLU A 274 3.77 4.84 -1.19
CA GLU A 274 5.03 4.09 -1.09
C GLU A 274 6.00 4.45 -2.21
N GLY A 275 5.54 4.51 -3.45
CA GLY A 275 6.34 4.96 -4.59
C GLY A 275 6.83 6.41 -4.43
N CYS A 276 5.95 7.31 -3.99
CA CYS A 276 6.30 8.70 -3.75
C CYS A 276 7.35 8.86 -2.65
N VAL A 277 7.19 8.16 -1.53
CA VAL A 277 8.11 8.25 -0.39
C VAL A 277 9.50 7.75 -0.76
N VAL A 278 9.59 6.60 -1.41
CA VAL A 278 10.89 6.03 -1.77
C VAL A 278 11.66 6.98 -2.71
N LEU A 279 10.99 7.54 -3.71
CA LEU A 279 11.62 8.52 -4.61
C LEU A 279 11.97 9.83 -3.90
N PHE A 280 11.11 10.33 -3.01
CA PHE A 280 11.39 11.53 -2.23
C PHE A 280 12.60 11.35 -1.34
N VAL A 281 12.64 10.29 -0.57
CA VAL A 281 13.77 10.01 0.34
C VAL A 281 15.05 9.76 -0.46
N ALA A 282 14.99 9.06 -1.61
CA ALA A 282 16.11 8.93 -2.52
C ALA A 282 16.69 10.30 -2.94
N GLN A 283 15.82 11.22 -3.38
CA GLN A 283 16.21 12.58 -3.76
C GLN A 283 16.85 13.37 -2.60
N VAL A 284 16.30 13.22 -1.39
CA VAL A 284 16.85 13.86 -0.17
C VAL A 284 18.27 13.38 0.10
N PHE A 285 18.56 12.11 -0.11
CA PHE A 285 19.91 11.54 0.03
C PHE A 285 20.76 11.66 -1.23
N GLY A 286 20.28 12.32 -2.28
CA GLY A 286 21.03 12.47 -3.54
C GLY A 286 21.19 11.17 -4.32
N ILE A 287 20.31 10.21 -4.13
CA ILE A 287 20.29 8.92 -4.81
C ILE A 287 19.29 8.98 -5.96
N ASP A 288 19.79 8.81 -7.20
CA ASP A 288 18.94 8.74 -8.39
C ASP A 288 18.68 7.27 -8.74
N LEU A 289 17.40 6.86 -8.73
CA LEU A 289 17.01 5.54 -9.17
C LEU A 289 16.92 5.48 -10.70
N SER A 290 17.61 4.52 -11.30
CA SER A 290 17.50 4.24 -12.74
C SER A 290 16.07 3.83 -13.13
N PHE A 291 15.75 3.90 -14.43
CA PHE A 291 14.44 3.48 -14.92
C PHE A 291 14.11 2.03 -14.56
N GLY A 292 15.09 1.11 -14.63
CA GLY A 292 14.90 -0.28 -14.21
C GLY A 292 14.59 -0.42 -12.72
N GLN A 293 15.28 0.34 -11.86
CA GLN A 293 15.01 0.37 -10.42
C GLN A 293 13.62 0.96 -10.13
N GLN A 294 13.21 1.98 -10.88
CA GLN A 294 11.86 2.55 -10.75
C GLN A 294 10.78 1.57 -11.20
N ALA A 295 11.00 0.83 -12.29
CA ALA A 295 10.08 -0.23 -12.71
C ALA A 295 9.95 -1.32 -11.63
N THR A 296 11.06 -1.68 -10.98
CA THR A 296 11.07 -2.59 -9.83
C THR A 296 10.32 -1.99 -8.65
N LEU A 297 10.55 -0.71 -8.34
CA LEU A 297 9.84 0.00 -7.27
C LEU A 297 8.32 -0.04 -7.49
N LEU A 298 7.86 0.17 -8.75
CA LEU A 298 6.44 0.06 -9.09
C LEU A 298 5.89 -1.31 -8.71
N LEU A 299 6.55 -2.38 -9.12
CA LEU A 299 6.11 -3.75 -8.81
C LEU A 299 6.13 -4.00 -7.29
N LEU A 300 7.21 -3.63 -6.61
CA LEU A 300 7.35 -3.84 -5.17
C LEU A 300 6.35 -3.01 -4.36
N ALA A 301 6.03 -1.79 -4.78
CA ALA A 301 5.01 -0.96 -4.13
C ALA A 301 3.60 -1.55 -4.31
N VAL A 302 3.27 -2.09 -5.49
CA VAL A 302 1.99 -2.78 -5.71
C VAL A 302 1.86 -4.00 -4.82
N PHE A 303 2.89 -4.87 -4.76
CA PHE A 303 2.86 -6.06 -3.90
C PHE A 303 2.99 -5.70 -2.42
N GLY A 304 3.78 -4.68 -2.09
CA GLY A 304 3.91 -4.16 -0.73
C GLY A 304 2.59 -3.65 -0.18
N ALA A 305 1.87 -2.88 -0.99
CA ALA A 305 0.56 -2.34 -0.62
C ALA A 305 -0.48 -3.44 -0.34
N VAL A 306 -0.47 -4.55 -1.09
CA VAL A 306 -1.32 -5.73 -0.80
C VAL A 306 -1.00 -6.33 0.57
N ALA A 307 0.24 -6.21 1.04
CA ALA A 307 0.67 -6.71 2.33
C ALA A 307 0.34 -5.77 3.50
N VAL A 308 -0.02 -4.52 3.23
CA VAL A 308 -0.36 -3.54 4.27
C VAL A 308 -1.73 -3.88 4.87
N ALA A 309 -1.80 -3.91 6.20
CA ALA A 309 -3.11 -4.00 6.86
C ALA A 309 -3.85 -2.66 6.77
N GLY A 310 -5.17 -2.70 6.60
CA GLY A 310 -6.03 -1.52 6.50
C GLY A 310 -6.20 -0.76 7.84
N VAL A 311 -5.09 -0.50 8.53
CA VAL A 311 -5.03 0.18 9.84
C VAL A 311 -4.05 1.36 9.78
N PRO A 312 -4.22 2.39 10.63
CA PRO A 312 -3.34 3.56 10.65
C PRO A 312 -1.85 3.18 10.81
N GLY A 313 -0.98 3.77 9.99
CA GLY A 313 0.47 3.56 10.05
C GLY A 313 0.96 2.20 9.53
N GLY A 314 0.08 1.36 8.96
CA GLY A 314 0.42 0.00 8.51
C GLY A 314 1.48 -0.07 7.40
N SER A 315 1.69 1.00 6.61
CA SER A 315 2.66 1.03 5.51
C SER A 315 4.10 1.33 5.93
N LEU A 316 4.34 1.90 7.10
CA LEU A 316 5.68 2.32 7.52
C LEU A 316 6.73 1.20 7.49
N PRO A 317 6.44 -0.04 7.94
CA PRO A 317 7.38 -1.15 7.82
C PRO A 317 7.70 -1.52 6.36
N ILE A 318 6.71 -1.45 5.47
CA ILE A 318 6.90 -1.75 4.05
C ILE A 318 7.79 -0.68 3.40
N ILE A 319 7.53 0.59 3.68
CA ILE A 319 8.36 1.70 3.20
C ILE A 319 9.81 1.54 3.67
N ALA A 320 10.03 1.17 4.94
CA ALA A 320 11.37 0.89 5.45
C ALA A 320 12.07 -0.21 4.62
N GLY A 321 11.34 -1.28 4.32
CA GLY A 321 11.83 -2.37 3.48
C GLY A 321 12.17 -1.93 2.07
N LEU A 322 11.32 -1.14 1.45
CA LEU A 322 11.57 -0.58 0.12
C LEU A 322 12.82 0.30 0.11
N LEU A 323 12.97 1.20 1.08
CA LEU A 323 14.15 2.06 1.18
C LEU A 323 15.44 1.22 1.25
N ILE A 324 15.48 0.21 2.13
CA ILE A 324 16.64 -0.68 2.27
C ILE A 324 16.89 -1.44 0.96
N THR A 325 15.84 -1.92 0.28
CA THR A 325 15.96 -2.65 -0.98
C THR A 325 16.64 -1.81 -2.06
N PHE A 326 16.46 -0.51 -2.08
CA PHE A 326 17.10 0.39 -3.03
C PHE A 326 18.37 1.05 -2.49
N GLY A 327 18.92 0.58 -1.35
CA GLY A 327 20.14 1.12 -0.75
C GLY A 327 19.96 2.53 -0.17
N ILE A 328 18.73 2.93 0.11
CA ILE A 328 18.39 4.21 0.72
C ILE A 328 18.37 4.03 2.24
N PRO A 329 18.96 4.96 3.03
CA PRO A 329 18.92 4.87 4.49
C PRO A 329 17.49 4.81 5.03
N ALA A 330 17.17 3.77 5.82
CA ALA A 330 15.83 3.59 6.41
C ALA A 330 15.49 4.70 7.42
N GLU A 331 16.48 5.35 7.97
CA GLU A 331 16.36 6.53 8.85
C GLU A 331 15.62 7.69 8.16
N GLY A 332 15.64 7.73 6.82
CA GLY A 332 14.87 8.66 6.00
C GLY A 332 13.35 8.62 6.26
N ILE A 333 12.81 7.53 6.82
CA ILE A 333 11.43 7.50 7.31
C ILE A 333 11.16 8.60 8.33
N GLY A 334 12.14 8.92 9.17
CA GLY A 334 12.02 10.00 10.14
C GLY A 334 11.61 11.35 9.54
N ILE A 335 12.00 11.60 8.30
CA ILE A 335 11.68 12.83 7.56
C ILE A 335 10.18 12.94 7.29
N ILE A 336 9.53 11.85 6.94
CA ILE A 336 8.11 11.83 6.53
C ILE A 336 7.14 11.65 7.69
N LEU A 337 7.59 11.16 8.85
CA LEU A 337 6.70 10.84 9.97
C LEU A 337 5.89 12.03 10.46
N GLY A 338 6.44 13.25 10.35
CA GLY A 338 5.75 14.48 10.75
C GLY A 338 4.52 14.80 9.90
N VAL A 339 4.50 14.36 8.65
CA VAL A 339 3.43 14.62 7.68
C VAL A 339 2.60 13.37 7.36
N ASP A 340 3.07 12.19 7.81
CA ASP A 340 2.46 10.90 7.47
C ASP A 340 0.99 10.83 7.89
N ARG A 341 0.59 11.42 9.01
CA ARG A 341 -0.79 11.35 9.48
C ARG A 341 -1.80 11.92 8.48
N LEU A 342 -1.52 13.08 7.90
CA LEU A 342 -2.39 13.72 6.91
C LEU A 342 -2.45 12.86 5.64
N LEU A 343 -1.30 12.34 5.21
CA LEU A 343 -1.21 11.49 4.03
C LEU A 343 -1.87 10.12 4.25
N ASP A 344 -1.80 9.57 5.48
CA ASP A 344 -2.50 8.34 5.87
C ASP A 344 -4.03 8.48 5.78
N MET A 345 -4.59 9.59 6.28
CA MET A 345 -6.01 9.92 6.12
C MET A 345 -6.40 10.01 4.64
N SER A 346 -5.58 10.69 3.83
CA SER A 346 -5.85 10.93 2.41
C SER A 346 -5.73 9.66 1.57
N ARG A 347 -4.70 8.82 1.80
CA ARG A 347 -4.56 7.55 1.08
C ARG A 347 -5.67 6.56 1.39
N THR A 348 -6.23 6.60 2.63
CA THR A 348 -7.39 5.77 2.99
C THR A 348 -8.63 6.17 2.19
N VAL A 349 -8.83 7.46 1.95
CA VAL A 349 -9.91 7.94 1.06
C VAL A 349 -9.75 7.39 -0.35
N VAL A 350 -8.52 7.37 -0.88
CA VAL A 350 -8.23 6.81 -2.21
C VAL A 350 -8.51 5.30 -2.23
N ASN A 351 -8.04 4.56 -1.23
CA ASN A 351 -8.27 3.11 -1.14
C ASN A 351 -9.75 2.78 -1.17
N VAL A 352 -10.53 3.36 -0.25
CA VAL A 352 -11.97 3.07 -0.12
C VAL A 352 -12.77 3.58 -1.32
N GLY A 353 -12.41 4.74 -1.87
CA GLY A 353 -13.03 5.27 -3.09
C GLY A 353 -12.80 4.36 -4.29
N ALA A 354 -11.59 3.85 -4.46
CA ALA A 354 -11.23 2.90 -5.52
C ALA A 354 -11.92 1.54 -5.34
N ASP A 355 -12.12 1.08 -4.10
CA ASP A 355 -12.89 -0.14 -3.81
C ASP A 355 -14.32 -0.02 -4.30
N LEU A 356 -15.00 1.09 -4.00
CA LEU A 356 -16.37 1.35 -4.43
C LEU A 356 -16.48 1.50 -5.96
N VAL A 357 -15.51 2.15 -6.59
CA VAL A 357 -15.45 2.21 -8.07
C VAL A 357 -15.27 0.83 -8.66
N THR A 358 -14.35 0.04 -8.14
CA THR A 358 -14.11 -1.33 -8.63
C THR A 358 -15.35 -2.20 -8.43
N ALA A 359 -16.02 -2.13 -7.27
CA ALA A 359 -17.26 -2.86 -7.03
C ALA A 359 -18.36 -2.47 -8.04
N THR A 360 -18.49 -1.17 -8.34
CA THR A 360 -19.46 -0.67 -9.33
C THR A 360 -19.13 -1.15 -10.75
N VAL A 361 -17.86 -1.14 -11.12
CA VAL A 361 -17.41 -1.61 -12.45
C VAL A 361 -17.60 -3.11 -12.58
N VAL A 362 -17.20 -3.89 -11.58
CA VAL A 362 -17.38 -5.35 -11.58
C VAL A 362 -18.85 -5.71 -11.66
N ASP A 363 -19.71 -5.03 -10.89
CA ASP A 363 -21.15 -5.27 -10.91
C ASP A 363 -21.78 -4.99 -12.28
N ALA A 364 -21.36 -3.91 -12.93
CA ALA A 364 -21.82 -3.59 -14.28
C ALA A 364 -21.38 -4.65 -15.32
N LEU A 365 -20.12 -5.11 -15.25
CA LEU A 365 -19.59 -6.12 -16.15
C LEU A 365 -20.23 -7.51 -15.96
N GLU A 366 -20.68 -7.84 -14.74
CA GLU A 366 -21.41 -9.09 -14.46
C GLU A 366 -22.89 -9.02 -14.90
N GLY A 367 -23.48 -7.82 -14.90
CA GLY A 367 -24.88 -7.60 -15.33
C GLY A 367 -25.10 -7.78 -16.83
N ASP A 368 -24.07 -7.57 -17.64
CA ASP A 368 -24.13 -7.71 -19.09
C ASP A 368 -24.09 -9.20 -19.56
N GLU A 369 -23.81 -10.14 -18.66
CA GLU A 369 -23.63 -11.58 -19.00
C GLU A 369 -24.78 -12.50 -18.55
N ILE A 370 -25.85 -12.01 -17.92
CA ILE A 370 -27.01 -12.85 -17.57
C ILE A 370 -28.02 -12.73 -18.71
N PRO A 371 -28.13 -13.77 -19.62
CA PRO A 371 -29.28 -13.87 -20.50
C PRO A 371 -30.53 -14.10 -19.64
N SER A 372 -31.51 -13.26 -19.86
CA SER A 372 -32.86 -13.32 -19.29
C SER A 372 -33.52 -14.72 -19.39
#